data_2fee631fa6c31851d56bc72ae799cac1
#
_entry.id   2fee631fa6c31851d56bc72ae799cac1
#
_cell.length_a   1.000
_cell.length_b   1.000
_cell.length_c   1.000
_cell.angle_alpha   90.00
_cell.angle_beta   90.00
_cell.angle_gamma   90.00
#
_symmetry.space_group_name_H-M   'P 1'
#
loop_
_entity.id
_entity.type
_entity.pdbx_description
1 polymer ?
#
loop_
_entity_poly.entity_id
_entity_poly.type
_entity_poly.pdbx_seq_one_letter_code
_entity_poly.pdbx_strand_id
1 'polypeptide(L)'
;MTTTGRNTIVRDQVLEPYYCSRDNHGWTIFEEVESKEDSTYTKAVSHPSSFGGCLKTIAKLKVHNQGDFDSIKSYLESYVEEHNKISSQFNLSI
;
A
#
# COMPACT_ATOMS: atom_id res chain seq x y z
N MET A 1 4.82 7.28 -29.50
CA MET A 1 4.21 7.24 -28.97
C MET A 1 4.27 7.49 -28.01
N THR A 2 3.96 7.65 -27.79
CA THR A 2 4.01 7.88 -26.79
C THR A 2 3.42 7.18 -25.94
N THR A 3 3.85 6.79 -25.13
CA THR A 3 3.32 6.10 -24.10
C THR A 3 2.96 6.97 -22.98
N THR A 4 2.72 8.18 -23.29
CA THR A 4 2.28 9.12 -22.34
C THR A 4 1.03 8.61 -21.69
N GLY A 5 0.90 8.71 -20.41
CA GLY A 5 -0.24 8.24 -19.69
C GLY A 5 -0.16 6.79 -19.27
N ARG A 6 0.86 6.07 -19.73
CA ARG A 6 1.01 4.69 -19.31
C ARG A 6 1.53 4.68 -17.88
N ASN A 7 0.86 3.94 -17.01
CA ASN A 7 1.24 3.82 -15.60
C ASN A 7 2.02 2.56 -15.35
N THR A 8 2.96 2.63 -14.43
CA THR A 8 3.60 1.44 -13.90
C THR A 8 2.78 1.01 -12.69
N ILE A 9 2.35 -0.24 -12.69
CA ILE A 9 1.54 -0.77 -11.59
C ILE A 9 2.31 -1.87 -10.91
N VAL A 10 2.43 -1.78 -9.60
CA VAL A 10 3.12 -2.77 -8.78
C VAL A 10 2.10 -3.42 -7.86
N ARG A 11 1.89 -4.73 -8.05
CA ARG A 11 0.98 -5.52 -7.24
C ARG A 11 1.73 -6.67 -6.63
N ASP A 12 1.36 -7.03 -5.42
CA ASP A 12 1.92 -8.20 -4.76
C ASP A 12 0.94 -8.62 -3.68
N GLN A 13 0.89 -9.92 -3.43
CA GLN A 13 -0.01 -10.46 -2.42
C GLN A 13 0.23 -9.84 -1.05
N VAL A 14 1.48 -9.54 -0.72
CA VAL A 14 1.82 -8.96 0.58
C VAL A 14 1.25 -7.56 0.74
N LEU A 15 0.92 -6.89 -0.36
CA LEU A 15 0.37 -5.53 -0.32
C LEU A 15 -1.15 -5.50 -0.29
N GLU A 16 -1.82 -6.60 -0.63
CA GLU A 16 -3.28 -6.62 -0.73
C GLU A 16 -3.94 -6.15 0.55
N PRO A 17 -5.01 -5.39 0.46
CA PRO A 17 -5.80 -5.03 -0.72
C PRO A 17 -5.29 -3.79 -1.47
N TYR A 18 -4.05 -3.41 -1.27
CA TYR A 18 -3.48 -2.20 -1.85
C TYR A 18 -2.55 -2.54 -3.00
N TYR A 19 -2.37 -1.57 -3.89
CA TYR A 19 -1.31 -1.64 -4.88
C TYR A 19 -0.80 -0.24 -5.18
N CYS A 20 0.37 -0.16 -5.80
CA CYS A 20 1.00 1.10 -6.11
C CYS A 20 0.96 1.36 -7.60
N SER A 21 0.78 2.61 -7.98
CA SER A 21 0.80 3.01 -9.36
C SER A 21 1.67 4.26 -9.51
N ARG A 22 2.48 4.31 -10.55
CA ARG A 22 3.28 5.49 -10.84
C ARG A 22 2.90 6.04 -12.19
N ASP A 23 2.68 7.36 -12.24
CA ASP A 23 2.41 8.06 -13.48
C ASP A 23 3.33 9.28 -13.55
N ASN A 24 2.99 10.22 -14.44
CA ASN A 24 3.80 11.42 -14.63
C ASN A 24 3.87 12.32 -13.38
N HIS A 25 2.93 12.15 -12.48
CA HIS A 25 2.83 13.01 -11.29
C HIS A 25 3.41 12.36 -10.04
N GLY A 26 3.80 11.09 -10.12
CA GLY A 26 4.39 10.40 -8.98
C GLY A 26 3.65 9.13 -8.64
N TRP A 27 3.74 8.74 -7.37
CA TRP A 27 3.15 7.49 -6.90
C TRP A 27 1.78 7.71 -6.29
N THR A 28 0.91 6.72 -6.47
CA THR A 28 -0.41 6.70 -5.82
C THR A 28 -0.64 5.31 -5.29
N ILE A 29 -1.18 5.23 -4.08
CA ILE A 29 -1.61 3.95 -3.52
C ILE A 29 -3.10 3.84 -3.73
N PHE A 30 -3.53 2.73 -4.33
CA PHE A 30 -4.94 2.42 -4.55
C PHE A 30 -5.35 1.27 -3.67
N GLU A 31 -6.60 1.28 -3.26
CA GLU A 31 -7.21 0.16 -2.54
C GLU A 31 -8.30 -0.44 -3.40
N GLU A 32 -8.31 -1.76 -3.53
CA GLU A 32 -9.38 -2.46 -4.21
C GLU A 32 -10.47 -2.78 -3.20
N VAL A 33 -11.68 -2.32 -3.48
CA VAL A 33 -12.81 -2.46 -2.56
C VAL A 33 -13.90 -3.26 -3.24
N GLU A 34 -14.41 -4.28 -2.55
CA GLU A 34 -15.54 -5.04 -3.05
C GLU A 34 -16.83 -4.35 -2.66
N SER A 35 -17.73 -4.23 -3.62
CA SER A 35 -19.03 -3.66 -3.34
C SER A 35 -20.00 -4.76 -3.00
N LYS A 36 -21.18 -4.38 -2.49
CA LYS A 36 -22.22 -5.34 -2.13
C LYS A 36 -22.81 -6.06 -3.34
N GLU A 37 -22.49 -5.57 -4.54
CA GLU A 37 -23.08 -6.13 -5.76
C GLU A 37 -22.09 -7.02 -6.50
N ASP A 38 -21.13 -7.55 -5.79
CA ASP A 38 -20.12 -8.44 -6.35
C ASP A 38 -19.24 -7.78 -7.38
N SER A 39 -19.19 -6.48 -7.41
CA SER A 39 -18.27 -5.75 -8.26
C SER A 39 -17.16 -5.17 -7.40
N THR A 40 -16.01 -4.90 -8.03
CA THR A 40 -14.92 -4.27 -7.34
C THR A 40 -14.66 -2.91 -7.95
N TYR A 41 -14.17 -2.00 -7.14
CA TYR A 41 -13.72 -0.71 -7.63
C TYR A 41 -12.46 -0.32 -6.87
N THR A 42 -11.74 0.66 -7.40
CA THR A 42 -10.53 1.13 -6.74
C THR A 42 -10.71 2.55 -6.30
N LYS A 43 -10.04 2.91 -5.21
CA LYS A 43 -9.99 4.29 -4.77
C LYS A 43 -8.59 4.66 -4.38
N ALA A 44 -8.20 5.89 -4.68
CA ALA A 44 -6.89 6.40 -4.29
C ALA A 44 -6.92 6.72 -2.80
N VAL A 45 -5.94 6.25 -2.06
CA VAL A 45 -5.89 6.46 -0.61
C VAL A 45 -4.70 7.29 -0.17
N SER A 46 -3.66 7.41 -0.98
CA SER A 46 -2.48 8.17 -0.59
C SER A 46 -1.61 8.46 -1.80
N HIS A 47 -0.79 9.51 -1.70
CA HIS A 47 0.11 9.92 -2.77
C HIS A 47 1.54 10.08 -2.24
N PRO A 48 2.25 8.97 -1.98
CA PRO A 48 3.62 9.06 -1.48
C PRO A 48 4.56 9.62 -2.53
N SER A 49 5.72 10.11 -2.08
CA SER A 49 6.69 10.70 -2.98
C SER A 49 7.67 9.69 -3.57
N SER A 50 7.68 8.45 -3.07
CA SER A 50 8.63 7.44 -3.54
C SER A 50 8.02 6.05 -3.37
N PHE A 51 8.62 5.07 -4.03
CA PHE A 51 8.19 3.69 -3.89
C PHE A 51 8.38 3.20 -2.44
N GLY A 52 9.52 3.55 -1.83
CA GLY A 52 9.72 3.21 -0.42
C GLY A 52 8.65 3.81 0.46
N GLY A 53 8.25 5.05 0.17
CA GLY A 53 7.14 5.69 0.87
C GLY A 53 5.82 4.95 0.67
N CYS A 54 5.59 4.40 -0.52
CA CYS A 54 4.41 3.57 -0.77
C CYS A 54 4.38 2.37 0.17
N LEU A 55 5.49 1.67 0.29
CA LEU A 55 5.54 0.47 1.11
C LEU A 55 5.34 0.79 2.58
N LYS A 56 5.95 1.88 3.05
CA LYS A 56 5.76 2.31 4.44
C LYS A 56 4.32 2.70 4.72
N THR A 57 3.70 3.41 3.79
CA THR A 57 2.32 3.84 3.97
C THR A 57 1.37 2.65 3.95
N ILE A 58 1.60 1.68 3.06
CA ILE A 58 0.77 0.48 3.02
C ILE A 58 0.90 -0.29 4.34
N ALA A 59 2.10 -0.38 4.92
CA ALA A 59 2.26 -1.03 6.21
C ALA A 59 1.39 -0.36 7.28
N LYS A 60 1.37 0.97 7.30
CA LYS A 60 0.53 1.71 8.25
C LYS A 60 -0.95 1.44 8.01
N LEU A 61 -1.36 1.43 6.75
CA LEU A 61 -2.77 1.19 6.42
C LEU A 61 -3.20 -0.22 6.83
N LYS A 62 -2.35 -1.20 6.63
CA LYS A 62 -2.66 -2.56 7.01
C LYS A 62 -2.75 -2.71 8.53
N VAL A 63 -1.92 -1.99 9.26
CA VAL A 63 -2.00 -1.98 10.72
C VAL A 63 -3.31 -1.34 11.18
N HIS A 64 -3.71 -0.25 10.54
CA HIS A 64 -4.98 0.39 10.87
C HIS A 64 -6.17 -0.55 10.63
N ASN A 65 -6.06 -1.41 9.61
CA ASN A 65 -7.13 -2.35 9.30
C ASN A 65 -7.25 -3.48 10.32
N GLN A 66 -6.27 -3.63 11.20
CA GLN A 66 -6.33 -4.65 12.23
C GLN A 66 -7.24 -4.26 13.41
N GLY A 67 -7.64 -2.99 13.47
CA GLY A 67 -8.57 -2.55 14.48
C GLY A 67 -7.90 -1.81 15.63
N ASP A 68 -8.47 -1.97 16.81
CA ASP A 68 -8.01 -1.23 17.98
C ASP A 68 -6.75 -1.84 18.60
N PHE A 69 -5.96 -1.00 19.23
CA PHE A 69 -4.76 -1.44 19.93
C PHE A 69 -4.83 -0.95 21.38
N ASP A 70 -4.41 -1.80 22.31
CA ASP A 70 -4.46 -1.48 23.72
C ASP A 70 -3.41 -0.45 24.14
N SER A 71 -2.36 -0.33 23.35
CA SER A 71 -1.27 0.57 23.73
C SER A 71 -0.50 1.00 22.50
N ILE A 72 0.26 2.08 22.67
CA ILE A 72 1.16 2.55 21.60
C ILE A 72 2.19 1.48 21.28
N LYS A 73 2.65 0.77 22.29
CA LYS A 73 3.64 -0.30 22.09
C LYS A 73 3.10 -1.38 21.18
N SER A 74 1.87 -1.84 21.40
CA SER A 74 1.23 -2.85 20.55
C SER A 74 1.10 -2.36 19.12
N TYR A 75 0.71 -1.11 18.94
CA TYR A 75 0.57 -0.51 17.63
C TYR A 75 1.92 -0.49 16.90
N LEU A 76 2.97 -0.04 17.58
CA LEU A 76 4.29 0.05 16.96
C LEU A 76 4.84 -1.31 16.62
N GLU A 77 4.62 -2.31 17.48
CA GLU A 77 5.06 -3.66 17.17
C GLU A 77 4.38 -4.21 15.92
N SER A 78 3.08 -3.97 15.79
CA SER A 78 2.35 -4.39 14.61
C SER A 78 2.84 -3.67 13.36
N TYR A 79 3.12 -2.38 13.48
CA TYR A 79 3.63 -1.63 12.34
C TYR A 79 5.00 -2.16 11.88
N VAL A 80 5.90 -2.41 12.83
CA VAL A 80 7.23 -2.93 12.50
C VAL A 80 7.10 -4.29 11.83
N GLU A 81 6.21 -5.15 12.33
CA GLU A 81 5.99 -6.45 11.76
C GLU A 81 5.51 -6.38 10.31
N GLU A 82 4.50 -5.53 10.05
CA GLU A 82 4.00 -5.36 8.69
C GLU A 82 5.06 -4.77 7.78
N HIS A 83 5.79 -3.77 8.26
CA HIS A 83 6.85 -3.16 7.49
C HIS A 83 7.93 -4.18 7.12
N ASN A 84 8.30 -5.03 8.08
CA ASN A 84 9.33 -6.04 7.84
C ASN A 84 8.86 -7.11 6.86
N LYS A 85 7.60 -7.50 6.90
CA LYS A 85 7.05 -8.43 5.92
C LYS A 85 7.19 -7.88 4.51
N ILE A 86 6.83 -6.62 4.34
CA ILE A 86 6.88 -5.98 3.04
C ILE A 86 8.32 -5.81 2.57
N SER A 87 9.20 -5.33 3.44
CA SER A 87 10.61 -5.16 3.10
C SER A 87 11.25 -6.45 2.70
N SER A 88 10.96 -7.51 3.44
CA SER A 88 11.52 -8.82 3.18
C SER A 88 11.08 -9.35 1.82
N GLN A 89 9.81 -9.18 1.50
CA GLN A 89 9.24 -9.64 0.24
C GLN A 89 9.92 -8.98 -0.95
N PHE A 90 10.24 -7.70 -0.85
CA PHE A 90 10.84 -6.96 -1.94
C PHE A 90 12.36 -6.85 -1.84
N ASN A 91 12.94 -7.40 -0.81
CA ASN A 91 14.39 -7.35 -0.59
C ASN A 91 14.91 -5.93 -0.62
N LEU A 92 14.19 -5.04 0.04
CA LEU A 92 14.51 -3.63 0.09
C LEU A 92 14.80 -3.18 1.51
N SER A 93 15.64 -2.14 1.59
CA SER A 93 15.92 -1.48 2.85
C SER A 93 15.09 -0.20 2.86
N ILE A 94 13.97 -0.22 3.50
CA ILE A 94 13.07 0.94 3.49
C ILE A 94 12.75 1.42 4.90
#